data_31afc7d16132c0aad123c46bd5dde6c2
#
_entry.id   31afc7d16132c0aad123c46bd5dde6c2
#
_cell.length_a   1.000
_cell.length_b   1.000
_cell.length_c   1.000
_cell.angle_alpha   90.00
_cell.angle_beta   90.00
_cell.angle_gamma   90.00
#
_symmetry.space_group_name_H-M   'P 1'
#
loop_
_entity.id
_entity.type
_entity.pdbx_description
1 polymer ?
#
loop_
_entity_poly.entity_id
_entity_poly.type
_entity_poly.pdbx_seq_one_letter_code
_entity_poly.pdbx_strand_id
1 'polypeptide(L)'
;MNDRKTTIQSFLADAGWAQARRDLLAGDASNRRYDRLTKTDGSTAVLMDAPAEKGEDVRPFIRIANWLRTQGASAPEVYAEDIDNGLLLIEDLGDDLFARLMIQTPAMTHTLYTAATDCLLHLHKAPPPDLPLCDADWLTEAAQMVFDWYAPDSRAAAEFNALFTPLARALDNTPRVIILRDYHAENLLWLPERSGSARVGLLDFQDALQGHPAYDLVSILQDARRDVAPQIEAAMIAHYIQYSGQNDAAFRSAYALLGLQRNLRILGIFARLCLRDGK
;
A
#
# COMPACT_ATOMS: atom_id res chain seq x y z
N MET A 1 12.58 31.03 12.43
CA MET A 1 11.90 29.93 11.74
C MET A 1 12.47 29.87 10.33
N ASN A 2 13.25 28.86 10.00
CA ASN A 2 13.67 28.66 8.60
C ASN A 2 12.40 28.37 7.81
N ASP A 3 12.18 29.12 6.73
CA ASP A 3 11.03 28.86 5.85
C ASP A 3 11.19 27.47 5.23
N ARG A 4 10.17 26.63 5.27
CA ARG A 4 10.14 25.26 4.69
C ARG A 4 10.73 25.25 3.26
N LYS A 5 10.45 26.29 2.50
CA LYS A 5 10.99 26.46 1.15
C LYS A 5 12.52 26.52 1.14
N THR A 6 13.12 27.23 2.07
CA THR A 6 14.59 27.33 2.21
C THR A 6 15.20 25.98 2.60
N THR A 7 14.57 25.24 3.54
CA THR A 7 15.00 23.90 3.93
C THR A 7 15.01 22.94 2.73
N ILE A 8 13.92 22.92 1.95
CA ILE A 8 13.83 22.10 0.75
C ILE A 8 14.89 22.51 -0.30
N GLN A 9 15.12 23.82 -0.49
CA GLN A 9 16.12 24.29 -1.43
C GLN A 9 17.54 23.86 -1.04
N SER A 10 17.89 23.95 0.27
CA SER A 10 19.18 23.46 0.77
C SER A 10 19.33 21.94 0.55
N PHE A 11 18.32 21.16 0.95
CA PHE A 11 18.32 19.72 0.74
C PHE A 11 18.53 19.33 -0.73
N LEU A 12 17.81 19.98 -1.65
CA LEU A 12 17.95 19.71 -3.08
C LEU A 12 19.32 20.15 -3.63
N ALA A 13 19.91 21.22 -3.07
CA ALA A 13 21.25 21.66 -3.47
C ALA A 13 22.30 20.63 -3.05
N ASP A 14 22.24 20.14 -1.79
CA ASP A 14 23.15 19.15 -1.25
C ASP A 14 23.03 17.80 -2.00
N ALA A 15 21.81 17.46 -2.45
CA ALA A 15 21.56 16.27 -3.26
C ALA A 15 21.89 16.44 -4.76
N GLY A 16 22.34 17.63 -5.20
CA GLY A 16 22.68 17.91 -6.62
C GLY A 16 21.47 18.09 -7.54
N TRP A 17 20.34 18.56 -6.97
CA TRP A 17 19.07 18.78 -7.68
C TRP A 17 18.59 20.24 -7.62
N ALA A 18 19.44 21.18 -7.22
CA ALA A 18 19.07 22.61 -7.05
C ALA A 18 18.44 23.25 -8.29
N GLN A 19 18.88 22.86 -9.48
CA GLN A 19 18.45 23.44 -10.76
C GLN A 19 17.34 22.61 -11.45
N ALA A 20 16.85 21.53 -10.82
CA ALA A 20 15.80 20.72 -11.41
C ALA A 20 14.46 21.50 -11.45
N ARG A 21 13.73 21.37 -12.54
CA ARG A 21 12.34 21.80 -12.61
C ARG A 21 11.51 20.98 -11.63
N ARG A 22 10.60 21.62 -10.92
CA ARG A 22 9.78 20.99 -9.89
C ARG A 22 8.30 21.11 -10.25
N ASP A 23 7.66 19.99 -10.48
CA ASP A 23 6.24 19.90 -10.82
C ASP A 23 5.51 19.09 -9.75
N LEU A 24 4.34 19.55 -9.29
CA LEU A 24 3.51 18.79 -8.34
C LEU A 24 3.07 17.47 -8.97
N LEU A 25 3.42 16.36 -8.35
CA LEU A 25 3.06 15.01 -8.80
C LEU A 25 1.75 14.54 -8.16
N ALA A 26 1.69 14.61 -6.83
CA ALA A 26 0.51 14.25 -6.06
C ALA A 26 0.49 14.97 -4.70
N GLY A 27 -0.72 15.23 -4.19
CA GLY A 27 -0.97 15.49 -2.77
C GLY A 27 -1.70 14.28 -2.21
N ASP A 28 -1.31 13.84 -1.02
CA ASP A 28 -1.91 12.70 -0.36
C ASP A 28 -3.07 13.13 0.58
N ALA A 29 -3.87 12.16 1.02
CA ALA A 29 -4.83 12.35 2.13
C ALA A 29 -4.12 12.68 3.45
N SER A 30 -2.83 12.33 3.59
CA SER A 30 -1.90 12.74 4.64
C SER A 30 -1.37 14.16 4.43
N ASN A 31 -0.44 14.58 5.29
CA ASN A 31 0.26 15.87 5.13
C ASN A 31 1.47 15.77 4.18
N ARG A 32 1.64 14.66 3.47
CA ARG A 32 2.74 14.45 2.52
C ARG A 32 2.44 15.10 1.20
N ARG A 33 3.52 15.61 0.58
CA ARG A 33 3.48 16.17 -0.76
C ARG A 33 4.60 15.54 -1.59
N TYR A 34 4.29 15.25 -2.84
CA TYR A 34 5.24 14.69 -3.79
C TYR A 34 5.40 15.63 -4.97
N ASP A 35 6.64 16.00 -5.28
CA ASP A 35 6.97 16.81 -6.45
C ASP A 35 7.95 16.04 -7.33
N ARG A 36 7.64 15.91 -8.62
CA ARG A 36 8.57 15.38 -9.61
C ARG A 36 9.62 16.42 -9.92
N LEU A 37 10.87 16.02 -9.88
CA LEU A 37 12.03 16.82 -10.26
C LEU A 37 12.53 16.34 -11.62
N THR A 38 12.84 17.30 -12.51
CA THR A 38 13.39 16.99 -13.83
C THR A 38 14.62 17.86 -14.07
N LYS A 39 15.78 17.22 -14.29
CA LYS A 39 17.01 17.88 -14.69
C LYS A 39 17.01 18.21 -16.18
N THR A 40 17.93 19.08 -16.60
CA THR A 40 18.10 19.47 -18.01
C THR A 40 18.55 18.33 -18.90
N ASP A 41 19.18 17.30 -18.36
CA ASP A 41 19.59 16.09 -19.06
C ASP A 41 18.46 15.05 -19.20
N GLY A 42 17.25 15.35 -18.69
CA GLY A 42 16.09 14.47 -18.70
C GLY A 42 15.99 13.51 -17.50
N SER A 43 16.98 13.48 -16.61
CA SER A 43 16.90 12.66 -15.39
C SER A 43 15.75 13.12 -14.50
N THR A 44 15.02 12.16 -13.92
CA THR A 44 13.92 12.42 -13.01
C THR A 44 14.14 11.83 -11.62
N ALA A 45 13.55 12.44 -10.62
CA ALA A 45 13.43 11.95 -9.26
C ALA A 45 12.16 12.52 -8.63
N VAL A 46 11.76 11.98 -7.48
CA VAL A 46 10.62 12.51 -6.72
C VAL A 46 11.12 13.04 -5.37
N LEU A 47 10.75 14.28 -5.06
CA LEU A 47 10.88 14.84 -3.72
C LEU A 47 9.63 14.46 -2.92
N MET A 48 9.82 13.72 -1.83
CA MET A 48 8.82 13.56 -0.78
C MET A 48 9.05 14.63 0.30
N ASP A 49 8.03 15.44 0.53
CA ASP A 49 7.97 16.44 1.59
C ASP A 49 6.95 15.97 2.64
N ALA A 50 7.42 15.48 3.77
CA ALA A 50 6.65 14.88 4.87
C ALA A 50 6.99 15.59 6.19
N PRO A 51 6.41 16.76 6.47
CA PRO A 51 6.82 17.62 7.58
C PRO A 51 6.60 16.96 8.95
N ALA A 52 7.67 16.76 9.71
CA ALA A 52 7.61 16.13 11.03
C ALA A 52 6.72 16.92 12.02
N GLU A 53 6.69 18.24 11.91
CA GLU A 53 5.82 19.12 12.71
C GLU A 53 4.32 18.90 12.46
N LYS A 54 3.96 18.21 11.37
CA LYS A 54 2.60 17.78 11.05
C LYS A 54 2.33 16.32 11.39
N GLY A 55 3.25 15.68 12.12
CA GLY A 55 3.12 14.29 12.58
C GLY A 55 3.57 13.25 11.54
N GLU A 56 4.27 13.65 10.46
CA GLU A 56 4.82 12.69 9.48
C GLU A 56 6.18 12.15 9.93
N ASP A 57 6.45 10.90 9.56
CA ASP A 57 7.74 10.22 9.80
C ASP A 57 8.18 9.47 8.53
N VAL A 58 9.37 9.78 8.03
CA VAL A 58 9.92 9.15 6.82
C VAL A 58 10.66 7.84 7.09
N ARG A 59 11.01 7.54 8.34
CA ARG A 59 11.77 6.34 8.72
C ARG A 59 11.07 5.02 8.35
N PRO A 60 9.74 4.86 8.55
CA PRO A 60 9.04 3.67 8.08
C PRO A 60 9.14 3.47 6.57
N PHE A 61 9.02 4.56 5.78
CA PHE A 61 9.19 4.49 4.32
C PHE A 61 10.57 3.96 3.96
N ILE A 62 11.64 4.57 4.50
CA ILE A 62 13.02 4.17 4.23
C ILE A 62 13.25 2.70 4.59
N ARG A 63 12.81 2.27 5.77
CA ARG A 63 12.96 0.90 6.25
C ARG A 63 12.28 -0.12 5.34
N ILE A 64 11.02 0.14 4.96
CA ILE A 64 10.25 -0.80 4.15
C ILE A 64 10.74 -0.78 2.70
N ALA A 65 11.03 0.40 2.13
CA ALA A 65 11.61 0.50 0.79
C ALA A 65 12.90 -0.32 0.68
N ASN A 66 13.81 -0.18 1.62
CA ASN A 66 15.07 -0.92 1.65
C ASN A 66 14.82 -2.43 1.75
N TRP A 67 13.91 -2.88 2.63
CA TRP A 67 13.58 -4.30 2.74
C TRP A 67 13.00 -4.83 1.43
N LEU A 68 12.01 -4.17 0.83
CA LEU A 68 11.41 -4.55 -0.44
C LEU A 68 12.46 -4.67 -1.55
N ARG A 69 13.38 -3.72 -1.63
CA ARG A 69 14.47 -3.73 -2.60
C ARG A 69 15.46 -4.89 -2.37
N THR A 70 15.76 -5.23 -1.11
CA THR A 70 16.59 -6.42 -0.81
C THR A 70 15.92 -7.73 -1.22
N GLN A 71 14.58 -7.76 -1.29
CA GLN A 71 13.83 -8.88 -1.85
C GLN A 71 13.74 -8.82 -3.39
N GLY A 72 14.30 -7.83 -4.08
CA GLY A 72 14.24 -7.68 -5.53
C GLY A 72 12.91 -7.09 -6.03
N ALA A 73 12.08 -6.53 -5.16
CA ALA A 73 10.88 -5.80 -5.54
C ALA A 73 11.20 -4.35 -5.91
N SER A 74 10.32 -3.70 -6.66
CA SER A 74 10.49 -2.32 -7.14
C SER A 74 9.80 -1.33 -6.21
N ALA A 75 10.34 -1.11 -5.01
CA ALA A 75 10.09 0.08 -4.23
C ALA A 75 11.05 1.20 -4.67
N PRO A 76 10.65 2.49 -4.60
CA PRO A 76 11.52 3.61 -4.95
C PRO A 76 12.83 3.58 -4.16
N GLU A 77 13.96 3.73 -4.86
CA GLU A 77 15.25 3.91 -4.23
C GLU A 77 15.33 5.26 -3.53
N VAL A 78 15.91 5.30 -2.34
CA VAL A 78 16.16 6.55 -1.62
C VAL A 78 17.54 7.06 -2.03
N TYR A 79 17.58 8.17 -2.77
CA TYR A 79 18.81 8.79 -3.24
C TYR A 79 19.44 9.72 -2.21
N ALA A 80 18.60 10.42 -1.43
CA ALA A 80 19.02 11.27 -0.32
C ALA A 80 17.91 11.37 0.73
N GLU A 81 18.30 11.62 1.98
CA GLU A 81 17.37 11.74 3.10
C GLU A 81 17.77 12.89 4.03
N ASP A 82 16.78 13.57 4.57
CA ASP A 82 16.86 14.49 5.70
C ASP A 82 15.73 14.14 6.66
N ILE A 83 16.02 13.21 7.56
CA ILE A 83 15.04 12.61 8.47
C ILE A 83 14.46 13.67 9.42
N ASP A 84 15.30 14.57 9.93
CA ASP A 84 14.90 15.59 10.91
C ASP A 84 13.91 16.59 10.30
N ASN A 85 14.07 16.90 9.03
CA ASN A 85 13.17 17.75 8.28
C ASN A 85 12.08 16.98 7.52
N GLY A 86 12.10 15.63 7.52
CA GLY A 86 11.12 14.80 6.83
C GLY A 86 11.16 14.97 5.30
N LEU A 87 12.36 15.01 4.72
CA LEU A 87 12.57 15.14 3.28
C LEU A 87 13.27 13.89 2.73
N LEU A 88 12.74 13.35 1.63
CA LEU A 88 13.40 12.30 0.86
C LEU A 88 13.48 12.68 -0.60
N LEU A 89 14.60 12.34 -1.23
CA LEU A 89 14.73 12.30 -2.68
C LEU A 89 14.71 10.82 -3.08
N ILE A 90 13.70 10.44 -3.87
CA ILE A 90 13.47 9.04 -4.20
C ILE A 90 13.38 8.84 -5.71
N GLU A 91 13.52 7.58 -6.12
CA GLU A 91 13.37 7.15 -7.51
C GLU A 91 11.99 7.52 -8.05
N ASP A 92 11.96 8.03 -9.29
CA ASP A 92 10.74 8.22 -10.05
C ASP A 92 10.41 6.94 -10.83
N LEU A 93 9.37 6.24 -10.43
CA LEU A 93 8.92 5.00 -11.08
C LEU A 93 8.01 5.25 -12.30
N GLY A 94 7.83 6.51 -12.70
CA GLY A 94 7.03 6.89 -13.87
C GLY A 94 5.54 7.08 -13.56
N ASP A 95 4.70 6.90 -14.60
CA ASP A 95 3.28 7.27 -14.57
C ASP A 95 2.32 6.13 -14.88
N ASP A 96 2.83 4.94 -15.17
CA ASP A 96 2.04 3.79 -15.63
C ASP A 96 1.33 3.07 -14.47
N LEU A 97 0.45 3.82 -13.76
CA LEU A 97 -0.40 3.25 -12.73
C LEU A 97 -1.28 2.14 -13.29
N PHE A 98 -1.38 1.01 -12.58
CA PHE A 98 -2.26 -0.09 -12.96
C PHE A 98 -3.69 0.38 -13.18
N ALA A 99 -4.19 1.25 -12.31
CA ALA A 99 -5.50 1.86 -12.42
C ALA A 99 -5.72 2.55 -13.76
N ARG A 100 -4.76 3.34 -14.21
CA ARG A 100 -4.79 4.08 -15.47
C ARG A 100 -4.67 3.14 -16.67
N LEU A 101 -3.72 2.22 -16.62
CA LEU A 101 -3.48 1.28 -17.72
C LEU A 101 -4.67 0.36 -17.98
N MET A 102 -5.36 -0.13 -16.93
CA MET A 102 -6.56 -0.96 -17.10
C MET A 102 -7.72 -0.20 -17.77
N ILE A 103 -7.79 1.12 -17.62
CA ILE A 103 -8.77 1.95 -18.32
C ILE A 103 -8.36 2.20 -19.77
N GLN A 104 -7.08 2.56 -19.99
CA GLN A 104 -6.56 2.93 -21.32
C GLN A 104 -6.37 1.70 -22.22
N THR A 105 -6.02 0.56 -21.64
CA THR A 105 -5.71 -0.68 -22.35
C THR A 105 -6.33 -1.89 -21.61
N PRO A 106 -7.65 -2.08 -21.68
CA PRO A 106 -8.36 -3.14 -20.94
C PRO A 106 -7.80 -4.55 -21.19
N ALA A 107 -7.20 -4.80 -22.34
CA ALA A 107 -6.55 -6.08 -22.65
C ALA A 107 -5.38 -6.42 -21.70
N MET A 108 -4.78 -5.43 -21.03
CA MET A 108 -3.73 -5.64 -20.04
C MET A 108 -4.26 -6.06 -18.66
N THR A 109 -5.55 -5.96 -18.40
CA THR A 109 -6.13 -6.19 -17.08
C THR A 109 -5.70 -7.52 -16.47
N HIS A 110 -5.84 -8.63 -17.20
CA HIS A 110 -5.42 -9.94 -16.72
C HIS A 110 -3.91 -10.00 -16.44
N THR A 111 -3.08 -9.45 -17.31
CA THR A 111 -1.62 -9.41 -17.15
C THR A 111 -1.21 -8.63 -15.90
N LEU A 112 -1.84 -7.48 -15.64
CA LEU A 112 -1.55 -6.63 -14.49
C LEU A 112 -1.96 -7.31 -13.17
N TYR A 113 -3.14 -7.92 -13.09
CA TYR A 113 -3.55 -8.67 -11.90
C TYR A 113 -2.68 -9.90 -11.66
N THR A 114 -2.27 -10.61 -12.73
CA THR A 114 -1.32 -11.72 -12.61
C THR A 114 0.02 -11.24 -12.06
N ALA A 115 0.57 -10.16 -12.62
CA ALA A 115 1.83 -9.60 -12.15
C ALA A 115 1.76 -9.14 -10.67
N ALA A 116 0.64 -8.51 -10.27
CA ALA A 116 0.41 -8.15 -8.87
C ALA A 116 0.37 -9.41 -7.98
N THR A 117 -0.33 -10.46 -8.39
CA THR A 117 -0.40 -11.72 -7.65
C THR A 117 0.97 -12.40 -7.54
N ASP A 118 1.76 -12.40 -8.62
CA ASP A 118 3.13 -12.95 -8.65
C ASP A 118 4.08 -12.14 -7.76
N CYS A 119 3.90 -10.81 -7.67
CA CYS A 119 4.64 -9.96 -6.76
C CYS A 119 4.39 -10.34 -5.30
N LEU A 120 3.13 -10.56 -4.90
CA LEU A 120 2.80 -11.07 -3.57
C LEU A 120 3.37 -12.46 -3.31
N LEU A 121 3.25 -13.38 -4.26
CA LEU A 121 3.85 -14.73 -4.17
C LEU A 121 5.36 -14.66 -3.97
N HIS A 122 6.02 -13.70 -4.61
CA HIS A 122 7.46 -13.49 -4.44
C HIS A 122 7.80 -12.95 -3.06
N LEU A 123 7.14 -11.88 -2.61
CA LEU A 123 7.38 -11.25 -1.31
C LEU A 123 7.09 -12.19 -0.14
N HIS A 124 6.06 -13.00 -0.26
CA HIS A 124 5.62 -13.93 0.80
C HIS A 124 6.54 -15.15 0.98
N LYS A 125 7.56 -15.34 0.14
CA LYS A 125 8.61 -16.36 0.33
C LYS A 125 9.66 -15.94 1.36
N ALA A 126 9.83 -14.63 1.55
CA ALA A 126 10.79 -14.10 2.50
C ALA A 126 10.15 -13.96 3.90
N PRO A 127 10.94 -14.16 4.97
CA PRO A 127 10.45 -13.82 6.30
C PRO A 127 10.18 -12.32 6.37
N PRO A 128 9.03 -11.89 6.94
CA PRO A 128 8.72 -10.48 7.06
C PRO A 128 9.74 -9.78 7.98
N PRO A 129 10.01 -8.47 7.74
CA PRO A 129 10.81 -7.69 8.68
C PRO A 129 10.07 -7.52 10.01
N ASP A 130 10.75 -7.03 11.04
CA ASP A 130 10.12 -6.73 12.33
C ASP A 130 9.11 -5.58 12.18
N LEU A 131 7.82 -5.93 12.16
CA LEU A 131 6.69 -5.02 11.96
C LEU A 131 5.59 -5.33 12.97
N PRO A 132 4.71 -4.36 13.27
CA PRO A 132 3.52 -4.60 14.07
C PRO A 132 2.65 -5.71 13.47
N LEU A 133 1.89 -6.40 14.31
CA LEU A 133 1.06 -7.52 13.91
C LEU A 133 -0.32 -7.04 13.44
N CYS A 134 -0.77 -7.59 12.33
CA CYS A 134 -2.16 -7.59 11.90
C CYS A 134 -2.80 -8.90 12.39
N ASP A 135 -3.00 -9.01 13.68
CA ASP A 135 -3.62 -10.15 14.36
C ASP A 135 -5.14 -9.98 14.53
N ALA A 136 -5.77 -10.92 15.22
CA ALA A 136 -7.21 -10.89 15.44
C ALA A 136 -7.69 -9.64 16.16
N ASP A 137 -6.93 -9.15 17.13
CA ASP A 137 -7.31 -7.97 17.90
C ASP A 137 -7.22 -6.71 17.04
N TRP A 138 -6.14 -6.56 16.26
CA TRP A 138 -5.99 -5.48 15.27
C TRP A 138 -7.09 -5.50 14.21
N LEU A 139 -7.40 -6.69 13.65
CA LEU A 139 -8.46 -6.85 12.64
C LEU A 139 -9.83 -6.45 13.19
N THR A 140 -10.14 -6.86 14.44
CA THR A 140 -11.40 -6.54 15.11
C THR A 140 -11.50 -5.05 15.37
N GLU A 141 -10.47 -4.43 15.96
CA GLU A 141 -10.43 -2.99 16.25
C GLU A 141 -10.59 -2.16 14.97
N ALA A 142 -9.86 -2.52 13.91
CA ALA A 142 -9.93 -1.80 12.64
C ALA A 142 -11.32 -1.87 11.99
N ALA A 143 -12.09 -2.93 12.20
CA ALA A 143 -13.46 -3.06 11.71
C ALA A 143 -14.46 -2.21 12.51
N GLN A 144 -14.13 -1.81 13.77
CA GLN A 144 -15.02 -0.97 14.60
C GLN A 144 -15.34 0.37 13.95
N MET A 145 -14.46 0.87 13.07
CA MET A 145 -14.69 2.16 12.38
C MET A 145 -16.05 2.24 11.67
N VAL A 146 -16.62 1.11 11.22
CA VAL A 146 -17.96 1.11 10.62
C VAL A 146 -19.04 1.47 11.63
N PHE A 147 -18.90 1.01 12.87
CA PHE A 147 -19.84 1.29 13.96
C PHE A 147 -19.59 2.64 14.64
N ASP A 148 -18.41 3.23 14.45
CA ASP A 148 -18.11 4.56 14.95
C ASP A 148 -18.61 5.65 13.99
N TRP A 149 -18.54 5.43 12.68
CA TRP A 149 -18.69 6.48 11.68
C TRP A 149 -19.81 6.24 10.65
N TYR A 150 -20.00 5.00 10.16
CA TYR A 150 -20.94 4.70 9.09
C TYR A 150 -22.34 4.36 9.61
N ALA A 151 -22.40 3.45 10.57
CA ALA A 151 -23.65 3.00 11.20
C ALA A 151 -23.46 2.90 12.71
N PRO A 152 -23.45 4.04 13.43
CA PRO A 152 -23.20 4.07 14.87
C PRO A 152 -24.20 3.21 15.63
N ASP A 153 -23.73 2.09 16.21
CA ASP A 153 -24.51 1.17 17.03
C ASP A 153 -23.58 0.33 17.92
N SER A 154 -23.54 0.69 19.20
CA SER A 154 -22.68 0.00 20.18
C SER A 154 -23.09 -1.45 20.45
N ARG A 155 -24.38 -1.79 20.28
CA ARG A 155 -24.85 -3.16 20.45
C ARG A 155 -24.42 -4.03 19.26
N ALA A 156 -24.62 -3.53 18.03
CA ALA A 156 -24.14 -4.21 16.83
C ALA A 156 -22.62 -4.38 16.83
N ALA A 157 -21.88 -3.37 17.33
CA ALA A 157 -20.43 -3.46 17.52
C ALA A 157 -20.03 -4.58 18.47
N ALA A 158 -20.70 -4.70 19.62
CA ALA A 158 -20.43 -5.76 20.60
C ALA A 158 -20.77 -7.15 20.04
N GLU A 159 -21.90 -7.29 19.35
CA GLU A 159 -22.32 -8.55 18.71
C GLU A 159 -21.33 -8.93 17.60
N PHE A 160 -20.90 -7.97 16.77
CA PHE A 160 -19.88 -8.20 15.75
C PHE A 160 -18.57 -8.71 16.38
N ASN A 161 -18.07 -8.06 17.41
CA ASN A 161 -16.84 -8.48 18.09
C ASN A 161 -16.94 -9.89 18.64
N ALA A 162 -18.06 -10.24 19.27
CA ALA A 162 -18.28 -11.57 19.83
C ALA A 162 -18.24 -12.67 18.76
N LEU A 163 -18.70 -12.37 17.54
CA LEU A 163 -18.73 -13.31 16.42
C LEU A 163 -17.42 -13.29 15.61
N PHE A 164 -16.89 -12.11 15.32
CA PHE A 164 -15.75 -11.93 14.41
C PHE A 164 -14.42 -12.31 15.06
N THR A 165 -14.16 -11.89 16.31
CA THR A 165 -12.86 -12.09 16.96
C THR A 165 -12.45 -13.58 17.04
N PRO A 166 -13.35 -14.54 17.42
CA PRO A 166 -12.99 -15.95 17.41
C PRO A 166 -12.62 -16.48 16.01
N LEU A 167 -13.28 -16.01 14.96
CA LEU A 167 -12.99 -16.35 13.58
C LEU A 167 -11.63 -15.78 13.15
N ALA A 168 -11.36 -14.52 13.48
CA ALA A 168 -10.09 -13.87 13.18
C ALA A 168 -8.91 -14.56 13.89
N ARG A 169 -9.09 -15.03 15.14
CA ARG A 169 -8.05 -15.79 15.86
C ARG A 169 -7.63 -17.08 15.18
N ALA A 170 -8.50 -17.69 14.38
CA ALA A 170 -8.10 -18.86 13.59
C ALA A 170 -7.03 -18.52 12.55
N LEU A 171 -6.97 -17.26 12.06
CA LEU A 171 -5.96 -16.78 11.11
C LEU A 171 -4.57 -16.64 11.75
N ASP A 172 -4.50 -16.42 13.07
CA ASP A 172 -3.22 -16.22 13.78
C ASP A 172 -2.33 -17.47 13.78
N ASN A 173 -2.90 -18.65 13.47
CA ASN A 173 -2.16 -19.91 13.32
C ASN A 173 -1.46 -20.05 11.95
N THR A 174 -1.74 -19.15 10.99
CA THR A 174 -1.09 -19.18 9.68
C THR A 174 0.27 -18.45 9.77
N PRO A 175 1.33 -18.97 9.12
CA PRO A 175 2.59 -18.24 9.03
C PRO A 175 2.37 -16.84 8.46
N ARG A 176 2.87 -15.83 9.19
CA ARG A 176 2.71 -14.43 8.81
C ARG A 176 3.71 -14.04 7.73
N VAL A 177 3.26 -13.18 6.84
CA VAL A 177 4.04 -12.55 5.78
C VAL A 177 3.99 -11.04 5.93
N ILE A 178 4.79 -10.31 5.17
CA ILE A 178 4.59 -8.87 5.03
C ILE A 178 3.25 -8.62 4.33
N ILE A 179 2.46 -7.69 4.85
CA ILE A 179 1.30 -7.13 4.16
C ILE A 179 1.50 -5.62 3.99
N LEU A 180 1.29 -5.12 2.78
CA LEU A 180 1.49 -3.71 2.43
C LEU A 180 0.25 -2.86 2.74
N ARG A 181 -0.89 -3.50 3.04
CA ARG A 181 -2.18 -2.92 3.42
C ARG A 181 -2.90 -2.18 2.29
N ASP A 182 -2.25 -1.21 1.69
CA ASP A 182 -2.82 -0.39 0.62
C ASP A 182 -2.34 -0.87 -0.76
N TYR A 183 -2.34 -2.22 -0.93
CA TYR A 183 -1.96 -2.91 -2.14
C TYR A 183 -3.11 -2.94 -3.14
N HIS A 184 -3.33 -1.83 -3.85
CA HIS A 184 -4.40 -1.67 -4.84
C HIS A 184 -3.90 -0.95 -6.09
N ALA A 185 -4.70 -0.95 -7.15
CA ALA A 185 -4.28 -0.53 -8.49
C ALA A 185 -3.81 0.94 -8.59
N GLU A 186 -4.21 1.82 -7.66
CA GLU A 186 -3.74 3.21 -7.61
C GLU A 186 -2.34 3.34 -6.98
N ASN A 187 -1.85 2.29 -6.29
CA ASN A 187 -0.55 2.27 -5.62
C ASN A 187 0.44 1.31 -6.30
N LEU A 188 0.07 0.76 -7.47
CA LEU A 188 0.91 -0.12 -8.26
C LEU A 188 1.23 0.52 -9.60
N LEU A 189 2.51 0.45 -9.99
CA LEU A 189 3.03 0.92 -11.27
C LEU A 189 3.49 -0.25 -12.13
N TRP A 190 3.26 -0.16 -13.44
CA TRP A 190 3.78 -1.11 -14.40
C TRP A 190 5.14 -0.64 -14.91
N LEU A 191 6.16 -1.47 -14.74
CA LEU A 191 7.54 -1.21 -15.11
C LEU A 191 7.98 -2.23 -16.20
N PRO A 192 7.62 -2.01 -17.47
CA PRO A 192 7.81 -2.99 -18.54
C PRO A 192 9.27 -3.35 -18.79
N GLU A 193 10.18 -2.43 -18.49
CA GLU A 193 11.63 -2.61 -18.67
C GLU A 193 12.26 -3.51 -17.58
N ARG A 194 11.55 -3.79 -16.50
CA ARG A 194 11.98 -4.70 -15.44
C ARG A 194 11.46 -6.12 -15.71
N SER A 195 11.93 -7.10 -14.95
CA SER A 195 11.55 -8.50 -15.14
C SER A 195 10.97 -9.13 -13.86
N GLY A 196 10.16 -10.20 -14.02
CA GLY A 196 9.55 -10.93 -12.91
C GLY A 196 8.72 -10.03 -12.01
N SER A 197 8.80 -10.24 -10.69
CA SER A 197 8.11 -9.44 -9.68
C SER A 197 8.52 -7.96 -9.67
N ALA A 198 9.73 -7.64 -10.14
CA ALA A 198 10.20 -6.26 -10.24
C ALA A 198 9.44 -5.43 -11.29
N ARG A 199 8.60 -6.04 -12.15
CA ARG A 199 7.70 -5.28 -13.04
C ARG A 199 6.60 -4.51 -12.32
N VAL A 200 6.38 -4.81 -11.04
CA VAL A 200 5.39 -4.13 -10.22
C VAL A 200 6.10 -3.11 -9.34
N GLY A 201 5.95 -1.84 -9.66
CA GLY A 201 6.38 -0.73 -8.82
C GLY A 201 5.42 -0.57 -7.65
N LEU A 202 5.95 -0.46 -6.43
CA LEU A 202 5.20 -0.42 -5.19
C LEU A 202 5.22 0.99 -4.61
N LEU A 203 4.05 1.52 -4.28
CA LEU A 203 3.87 2.80 -3.58
C LEU A 203 3.05 2.59 -2.30
N ASP A 204 3.11 3.57 -1.40
CA ASP A 204 2.26 3.68 -0.20
C ASP A 204 2.35 2.47 0.75
N PHE A 205 3.56 1.94 0.95
CA PHE A 205 3.86 0.72 1.71
C PHE A 205 4.37 0.99 3.14
N GLN A 206 4.57 2.23 3.54
CA GLN A 206 5.23 2.57 4.82
C GLN A 206 4.47 2.08 6.06
N ASP A 207 3.17 1.85 5.92
CA ASP A 207 2.31 1.33 6.98
C ASP A 207 2.18 -0.20 6.97
N ALA A 208 3.14 -0.90 6.35
CA ALA A 208 3.18 -2.35 6.28
C ALA A 208 3.13 -3.01 7.66
N LEU A 209 2.53 -4.20 7.71
CA LEU A 209 2.38 -5.02 8.92
C LEU A 209 2.83 -6.46 8.62
N GLN A 210 2.86 -7.30 9.67
CA GLN A 210 2.90 -8.76 9.51
C GLN A 210 1.49 -9.32 9.65
N GLY A 211 1.02 -10.04 8.64
CA GLY A 211 -0.36 -10.55 8.65
C GLY A 211 -0.57 -11.80 7.81
N HIS A 212 -1.82 -12.16 7.64
CA HIS A 212 -2.23 -13.32 6.85
C HIS A 212 -2.01 -13.05 5.34
N PRO A 213 -1.46 -14.01 4.58
CA PRO A 213 -1.09 -13.82 3.17
C PRO A 213 -2.26 -13.46 2.23
N ALA A 214 -3.51 -13.71 2.62
CA ALA A 214 -4.66 -13.30 1.83
C ALA A 214 -4.99 -11.80 1.91
N TYR A 215 -4.41 -11.03 2.87
CA TYR A 215 -4.83 -9.65 3.13
C TYR A 215 -4.63 -8.73 1.90
N ASP A 216 -3.43 -8.73 1.33
CA ASP A 216 -3.13 -7.87 0.18
C ASP A 216 -3.78 -8.37 -1.11
N LEU A 217 -4.02 -9.69 -1.20
CA LEU A 217 -4.80 -10.24 -2.31
C LEU A 217 -6.27 -9.77 -2.25
N VAL A 218 -6.87 -9.68 -1.06
CA VAL A 218 -8.16 -9.01 -0.86
C VAL A 218 -8.07 -7.54 -1.26
N SER A 219 -7.01 -6.85 -0.87
CA SER A 219 -6.84 -5.42 -1.15
C SER A 219 -6.88 -5.10 -2.65
N ILE A 220 -6.23 -5.91 -3.48
CA ILE A 220 -6.17 -5.70 -4.92
C ILE A 220 -7.40 -6.26 -5.66
N LEU A 221 -8.00 -7.36 -5.19
CA LEU A 221 -9.11 -8.02 -5.87
C LEU A 221 -10.50 -7.53 -5.42
N GLN A 222 -10.60 -6.89 -4.25
CA GLN A 222 -11.81 -6.22 -3.75
C GLN A 222 -11.53 -4.73 -3.53
N ASP A 223 -10.89 -4.10 -4.53
CA ASP A 223 -10.55 -2.67 -4.50
C ASP A 223 -11.84 -1.83 -4.49
N ALA A 224 -12.03 -1.05 -3.42
CA ALA A 224 -13.22 -0.20 -3.25
C ALA A 224 -13.34 0.94 -4.29
N ARG A 225 -12.30 1.17 -5.10
CA ARG A 225 -12.24 2.23 -6.11
C ARG A 225 -12.61 1.76 -7.51
N ARG A 226 -12.77 0.42 -7.69
CA ARG A 226 -13.05 -0.17 -9.00
C ARG A 226 -13.73 -1.52 -8.90
N ASP A 227 -14.53 -1.83 -9.89
CA ASP A 227 -15.08 -3.17 -10.03
C ASP A 227 -14.02 -4.13 -10.60
N VAL A 228 -13.76 -5.21 -9.90
CA VAL A 228 -12.93 -6.32 -10.37
C VAL A 228 -13.87 -7.42 -10.86
N ALA A 229 -13.69 -7.84 -12.12
CA ALA A 229 -14.53 -8.89 -12.69
C ALA A 229 -14.41 -10.20 -11.87
N PRO A 230 -15.51 -10.87 -11.50
CA PRO A 230 -15.47 -12.09 -10.68
C PRO A 230 -14.57 -13.18 -11.26
N GLN A 231 -14.43 -13.23 -12.58
CA GLN A 231 -13.54 -14.20 -13.26
C GLN A 231 -12.06 -13.89 -13.00
N ILE A 232 -11.69 -12.60 -12.93
CA ILE A 232 -10.33 -12.17 -12.57
C ILE A 232 -10.06 -12.51 -11.09
N GLU A 233 -10.98 -12.16 -10.19
CA GLU A 233 -10.85 -12.48 -8.77
C GLU A 233 -10.66 -13.98 -8.56
N ALA A 234 -11.55 -14.81 -9.11
CA ALA A 234 -11.47 -16.26 -9.00
C ALA A 234 -10.17 -16.83 -9.57
N ALA A 235 -9.71 -16.33 -10.73
CA ALA A 235 -8.48 -16.75 -11.37
C ALA A 235 -7.25 -16.40 -10.52
N MET A 236 -7.16 -15.21 -9.96
CA MET A 236 -6.02 -14.78 -9.14
C MET A 236 -5.96 -15.48 -7.79
N ILE A 237 -7.12 -15.76 -7.16
CA ILE A 237 -7.16 -16.59 -5.95
C ILE A 237 -6.65 -18.01 -6.25
N ALA A 238 -7.13 -18.63 -7.33
CA ALA A 238 -6.66 -19.96 -7.73
C ALA A 238 -5.16 -19.97 -8.06
N HIS A 239 -4.68 -18.95 -8.77
CA HIS A 239 -3.28 -18.75 -9.09
C HIS A 239 -2.43 -18.63 -7.82
N TYR A 240 -2.84 -17.78 -6.87
CA TYR A 240 -2.12 -17.63 -5.60
C TYR A 240 -2.04 -18.96 -4.82
N ILE A 241 -3.16 -19.66 -4.67
CA ILE A 241 -3.22 -20.95 -3.96
C ILE A 241 -2.30 -21.98 -4.62
N GLN A 242 -2.37 -22.11 -5.95
CA GLN A 242 -1.56 -23.04 -6.72
C GLN A 242 -0.05 -22.86 -6.48
N TYR A 243 0.43 -21.61 -6.52
CA TYR A 243 1.86 -21.32 -6.44
C TYR A 243 2.38 -21.08 -5.02
N SER A 244 1.52 -20.83 -4.04
CA SER A 244 1.89 -20.72 -2.63
C SER A 244 1.83 -22.05 -1.89
N GLY A 245 1.16 -23.06 -2.43
CA GLY A 245 0.93 -24.35 -1.77
C GLY A 245 -0.04 -24.28 -0.59
N GLN A 246 -0.84 -23.22 -0.47
CA GLN A 246 -1.85 -23.07 0.57
C GLN A 246 -2.98 -24.10 0.41
N ASN A 247 -3.62 -24.49 1.51
CA ASN A 247 -4.84 -25.28 1.44
C ASN A 247 -5.98 -24.45 0.86
N ASP A 248 -6.62 -24.93 -0.22
CA ASP A 248 -7.65 -24.18 -0.97
C ASP A 248 -8.81 -23.72 -0.07
N ALA A 249 -9.41 -24.63 0.69
CA ALA A 249 -10.57 -24.33 1.52
C ALA A 249 -10.23 -23.34 2.65
N ALA A 250 -9.09 -23.55 3.32
CA ALA A 250 -8.63 -22.67 4.39
C ALA A 250 -8.30 -21.27 3.87
N PHE A 251 -7.59 -21.18 2.73
CA PHE A 251 -7.23 -19.90 2.15
C PHE A 251 -8.46 -19.10 1.69
N ARG A 252 -9.43 -19.75 1.03
CA ARG A 252 -10.68 -19.08 0.60
C ARG A 252 -11.52 -18.62 1.79
N SER A 253 -11.57 -19.40 2.88
CA SER A 253 -12.23 -18.98 4.12
C SER A 253 -11.57 -17.74 4.72
N ALA A 254 -10.24 -17.72 4.78
CA ALA A 254 -9.46 -16.58 5.24
C ALA A 254 -9.66 -15.35 4.33
N TYR A 255 -9.63 -15.54 3.01
CA TYR A 255 -9.88 -14.49 2.02
C TYR A 255 -11.28 -13.85 2.22
N ALA A 256 -12.32 -14.67 2.41
CA ALA A 256 -13.68 -14.17 2.64
C ALA A 256 -13.80 -13.39 3.97
N LEU A 257 -13.17 -13.89 5.04
CA LEU A 257 -13.19 -13.24 6.36
C LEU A 257 -12.45 -11.89 6.32
N LEU A 258 -11.28 -11.85 5.69
CA LEU A 258 -10.50 -10.62 5.52
C LEU A 258 -11.19 -9.64 4.55
N GLY A 259 -11.90 -10.14 3.54
CA GLY A 259 -12.74 -9.34 2.66
C GLY A 259 -13.85 -8.62 3.44
N LEU A 260 -14.58 -9.35 4.28
CA LEU A 260 -15.58 -8.77 5.18
C LEU A 260 -14.95 -7.67 6.06
N GLN A 261 -13.88 -8.00 6.76
CA GLN A 261 -13.18 -7.07 7.68
C GLN A 261 -12.73 -5.80 6.97
N ARG A 262 -12.04 -5.97 5.81
CA ARG A 262 -11.52 -4.83 5.05
C ARG A 262 -12.63 -3.92 4.53
N ASN A 263 -13.71 -4.48 4.02
CA ASN A 263 -14.83 -3.70 3.51
C ASN A 263 -15.53 -2.92 4.62
N LEU A 264 -15.73 -3.50 5.80
CA LEU A 264 -16.28 -2.79 6.96
C LEU A 264 -15.35 -1.62 7.39
N ARG A 265 -14.04 -1.87 7.47
CA ARG A 265 -13.04 -0.82 7.77
C ARG A 265 -13.09 0.30 6.73
N ILE A 266 -13.17 0.00 5.44
CA ILE A 266 -13.22 1.00 4.36
C ILE A 266 -14.48 1.86 4.47
N LEU A 267 -15.65 1.27 4.72
CA LEU A 267 -16.90 2.02 4.95
C LEU A 267 -16.74 3.02 6.12
N GLY A 268 -16.16 2.57 7.22
CA GLY A 268 -15.87 3.45 8.37
C GLY A 268 -14.88 4.56 8.05
N ILE A 269 -13.80 4.26 7.31
CA ILE A 269 -12.81 5.26 6.85
C ILE A 269 -13.48 6.31 5.97
N PHE A 270 -14.25 5.91 4.97
CA PHE A 270 -14.89 6.87 4.06
C PHE A 270 -15.93 7.72 4.78
N ALA A 271 -16.74 7.14 5.65
CA ALA A 271 -17.67 7.90 6.48
C ALA A 271 -16.93 8.93 7.36
N ARG A 272 -15.82 8.56 8.00
CA ARG A 272 -14.98 9.48 8.77
C ARG A 272 -14.43 10.62 7.92
N LEU A 273 -13.88 10.31 6.73
CA LEU A 273 -13.35 11.33 5.82
C LEU A 273 -14.43 12.33 5.42
N CYS A 274 -15.64 11.86 5.10
CA CYS A 274 -16.77 12.74 4.77
C CYS A 274 -17.24 13.57 5.98
N LEU A 275 -17.48 12.92 7.14
CA LEU A 275 -18.15 13.56 8.27
C LEU A 275 -17.21 14.44 9.10
N ARG A 276 -15.95 14.01 9.28
CA ARG A 276 -14.98 14.74 10.11
C ARG A 276 -14.08 15.65 9.30
N ASP A 277 -13.60 15.17 8.16
CA ASP A 277 -12.52 15.82 7.40
C ASP A 277 -13.04 16.61 6.19
N GLY A 278 -14.35 16.50 5.86
CA GLY A 278 -15.00 17.24 4.76
C GLY A 278 -14.46 16.85 3.37
N LYS A 279 -13.96 15.64 3.22
CA LYS A 279 -13.35 15.11 1.98
C LYS A 279 -14.29 14.20 1.22
#